data_8535791949666a3c9360f93d631863ca
#
_entry.id   8535791949666a3c9360f93d631863ca
#
_cell.length_a   1.000
_cell.length_b   1.000
_cell.length_c   1.000
_cell.angle_alpha   90.00
_cell.angle_beta   90.00
_cell.angle_gamma   90.00
#
_symmetry.space_group_name_H-M   'P 1'
#
loop_
_entity.id
_entity.type
_entity.pdbx_description
1 polymer ?
#
loop_
_entity_poly.entity_id
_entity_poly.type
_entity_poly.pdbx_seq_one_letter_code
_entity_poly.pdbx_strand_id
1 'polypeptide(L)'
;MKKTILNVFMIAGIAMATVGCKNDKTSEDAKEVATANEEAMEYAVDTTASVIEWKGNKPTGTHTGTIQLKNGTFKANDSIIESGTFVISMTSINVTDLEGDDKNDLESHLKGTVEGKEGDFFNVNQFPEATFEVTGVNQVNGQTMLQGNLTMKEETKNIEFPVTINQSEDAIELTSEPFTIDRTEWNVNYGSKSVFDGLGDKFINDDIILTLNLKAKKA
;
A
#
# COMPACT_ATOMS: atom_id res chain seq x y z
N MET A 1 -15.39 60.93 41.44
CA MET A 1 -15.76 60.46 40.06
C MET A 1 -14.46 60.29 39.30
N LYS A 2 -13.95 59.04 39.20
CA LYS A 2 -12.76 58.69 38.40
C LYS A 2 -13.20 57.75 37.35
N LYS A 3 -13.11 58.13 36.06
CA LYS A 3 -13.42 57.33 34.88
C LYS A 3 -12.17 56.54 34.55
N THR A 4 -12.28 55.20 34.63
CA THR A 4 -11.24 54.25 34.19
C THR A 4 -11.50 53.94 32.73
N ILE A 5 -10.55 54.26 31.86
CA ILE A 5 -10.58 53.93 30.42
C ILE A 5 -9.93 52.57 30.26
N LEU A 6 -10.69 51.60 29.75
CA LEU A 6 -10.22 50.27 29.45
C LEU A 6 -9.72 50.23 27.99
N ASN A 7 -8.40 50.14 27.80
CA ASN A 7 -7.78 49.98 26.51
C ASN A 7 -7.90 48.50 26.09
N VAL A 8 -8.71 48.24 25.06
CA VAL A 8 -8.75 46.96 24.40
C VAL A 8 -7.68 46.94 23.30
N PHE A 9 -6.62 46.19 23.51
CA PHE A 9 -5.64 45.87 22.45
C PHE A 9 -6.18 44.76 21.57
N MET A 10 -6.58 45.09 20.35
CA MET A 10 -6.97 44.17 19.33
C MET A 10 -5.70 43.65 18.60
N ILE A 11 -5.24 42.47 18.98
CA ILE A 11 -4.13 41.79 18.27
C ILE A 11 -4.73 41.12 17.02
N ALA A 12 -4.51 41.73 15.86
CA ALA A 12 -4.79 41.12 14.58
C ALA A 12 -3.75 40.04 14.29
N GLY A 13 -4.09 38.78 14.55
CA GLY A 13 -3.28 37.63 14.15
C GLY A 13 -3.34 37.45 12.64
N ILE A 14 -2.24 37.76 11.94
CA ILE A 14 -2.05 37.40 10.54
C ILE A 14 -1.78 35.90 10.48
N ALA A 15 -2.79 35.14 10.10
CA ALA A 15 -2.61 33.72 9.72
C ALA A 15 -1.85 33.67 8.40
N MET A 16 -0.55 33.44 8.44
CA MET A 16 0.21 33.05 7.25
C MET A 16 -0.25 31.64 6.85
N ALA A 17 -1.09 31.54 5.82
CA ALA A 17 -1.34 30.30 5.14
C ALA A 17 -0.04 29.92 4.40
N THR A 18 0.72 29.00 4.95
CA THR A 18 1.79 28.33 4.22
C THR A 18 1.13 27.43 3.16
N VAL A 19 1.14 27.89 1.91
CA VAL A 19 0.87 27.01 0.77
C VAL A 19 2.08 26.06 0.70
N GLY A 20 1.98 24.94 1.41
CA GLY A 20 2.90 23.82 1.26
C GLY A 20 2.71 23.27 -0.16
N CYS A 21 3.78 23.21 -0.94
CA CYS A 21 3.82 22.39 -2.14
C CYS A 21 3.39 20.99 -1.73
N LYS A 22 2.27 20.51 -2.31
CA LYS A 22 1.84 19.13 -2.21
C LYS A 22 2.90 18.30 -2.94
N ASN A 23 3.85 17.76 -2.20
CA ASN A 23 4.55 16.57 -2.64
C ASN A 23 3.49 15.49 -2.60
N ASP A 24 3.14 14.92 -3.75
CA ASP A 24 2.22 13.78 -3.83
C ASP A 24 2.95 12.52 -3.30
N LYS A 25 3.23 12.50 -1.99
CA LYS A 25 3.67 11.27 -1.32
C LYS A 25 2.49 10.33 -1.29
N THR A 26 2.70 9.12 -1.79
CA THR A 26 1.71 8.04 -1.80
C THR A 26 1.59 7.34 -0.45
N SER A 27 2.47 7.68 0.52
CA SER A 27 2.51 7.10 1.85
C SER A 27 2.83 8.13 2.94
N GLU A 28 2.50 7.79 4.18
CA GLU A 28 2.78 8.53 5.39
C GLU A 28 3.55 7.65 6.39
N ASP A 29 4.02 8.22 7.48
CA ASP A 29 4.60 7.41 8.57
C ASP A 29 3.54 6.46 9.17
N ALA A 30 3.99 5.33 9.73
CA ALA A 30 3.13 4.32 10.33
C ALA A 30 2.17 4.92 11.36
N LYS A 31 0.92 4.45 11.36
CA LYS A 31 -0.14 4.88 12.29
C LYS A 31 -0.48 3.77 13.28
N GLU A 32 -1.25 4.10 14.30
CA GLU A 32 -1.78 3.11 15.23
C GLU A 32 -2.72 2.13 14.50
N VAL A 33 -2.55 0.83 14.77
CA VAL A 33 -3.39 -0.23 14.18
C VAL A 33 -4.80 -0.15 14.77
N ALA A 34 -5.80 -0.24 13.91
CA ALA A 34 -7.20 -0.17 14.31
C ALA A 34 -7.62 -1.37 15.16
N THR A 35 -8.50 -1.11 16.12
CA THR A 35 -9.12 -2.13 16.96
C THR A 35 -10.60 -2.22 16.63
N ALA A 36 -11.09 -3.43 16.38
CA ALA A 36 -12.48 -3.66 16.07
C ALA A 36 -13.38 -3.65 17.33
N ASN A 37 -14.64 -3.27 17.12
CA ASN A 37 -15.68 -3.41 18.13
C ASN A 37 -15.98 -4.89 18.45
N GLU A 38 -16.54 -5.16 19.62
CA GLU A 38 -16.89 -6.52 20.04
C GLU A 38 -17.96 -7.18 19.14
N GLU A 39 -18.81 -6.39 18.47
CA GLU A 39 -19.86 -6.86 17.58
C GLU A 39 -19.36 -7.18 16.16
N ALA A 40 -18.13 -6.77 15.81
CA ALA A 40 -17.57 -7.01 14.48
C ALA A 40 -17.29 -8.50 14.26
N MET A 41 -17.75 -9.00 13.11
CA MET A 41 -17.56 -10.40 12.73
C MET A 41 -16.20 -10.62 12.10
N GLU A 42 -15.58 -11.75 12.41
CA GLU A 42 -14.28 -12.13 11.84
C GLU A 42 -14.45 -12.87 10.52
N TYR A 43 -13.58 -12.53 9.56
CA TYR A 43 -13.51 -13.14 8.25
C TYR A 43 -12.08 -13.60 7.98
N ALA A 44 -11.94 -14.80 7.38
CA ALA A 44 -10.68 -15.35 6.92
C ALA A 44 -10.59 -15.25 5.41
N VAL A 45 -9.44 -14.77 4.90
CA VAL A 45 -9.20 -14.61 3.46
C VAL A 45 -9.04 -15.98 2.81
N ASP A 46 -9.75 -16.20 1.70
CA ASP A 46 -9.54 -17.33 0.80
C ASP A 46 -8.37 -17.00 -0.13
N THR A 47 -7.18 -17.44 0.25
CA THR A 47 -5.93 -17.13 -0.46
C THR A 47 -5.87 -17.73 -1.87
N THR A 48 -6.69 -18.74 -2.18
CA THR A 48 -6.75 -19.35 -3.50
C THR A 48 -7.68 -18.60 -4.46
N ALA A 49 -8.65 -17.87 -3.91
CA ALA A 49 -9.59 -17.04 -4.66
C ALA A 49 -9.26 -15.55 -4.64
N SER A 50 -8.15 -15.19 -3.98
CA SER A 50 -7.67 -13.81 -3.83
C SER A 50 -6.38 -13.59 -4.58
N VAL A 51 -6.20 -12.39 -5.13
CA VAL A 51 -5.01 -12.02 -5.88
C VAL A 51 -4.70 -10.54 -5.71
N ILE A 52 -3.43 -10.20 -5.70
CA ILE A 52 -2.91 -8.85 -5.86
C ILE A 52 -2.24 -8.79 -7.22
N GLU A 53 -2.70 -7.90 -8.09
CA GLU A 53 -2.07 -7.61 -9.37
C GLU A 53 -1.10 -6.44 -9.22
N TRP A 54 0.05 -6.51 -9.90
CA TRP A 54 1.02 -5.43 -9.92
C TRP A 54 1.42 -5.05 -11.35
N LYS A 55 1.79 -3.79 -11.51
CA LYS A 55 2.32 -3.24 -12.76
C LYS A 55 3.47 -2.31 -12.47
N GLY A 56 4.63 -2.58 -13.07
CA GLY A 56 5.83 -1.74 -13.06
C GLY A 56 6.14 -1.18 -14.44
N ASN A 57 6.61 0.06 -14.50
CA ASN A 57 6.86 0.76 -15.76
C ASN A 57 8.30 1.24 -15.86
N LYS A 58 8.83 1.27 -17.10
CA LYS A 58 10.07 1.93 -17.49
C LYS A 58 9.83 2.61 -18.85
N PRO A 59 10.66 3.59 -19.29
CA PRO A 59 10.45 4.27 -20.57
C PRO A 59 10.32 3.33 -21.77
N THR A 60 10.97 2.16 -21.69
CA THR A 60 11.06 1.19 -22.80
C THR A 60 10.05 0.04 -22.69
N GLY A 61 9.21 0.01 -21.67
CA GLY A 61 8.23 -1.07 -21.52
C GLY A 61 7.57 -1.10 -20.14
N THR A 62 6.64 -2.03 -20.04
CA THR A 62 5.83 -2.29 -18.85
C THR A 62 5.86 -3.77 -18.56
N HIS A 63 5.94 -4.15 -17.29
CA HIS A 63 5.75 -5.52 -16.84
C HIS A 63 4.57 -5.60 -15.89
N THR A 64 3.86 -6.71 -15.95
CA THR A 64 2.70 -7.01 -15.11
C THR A 64 2.84 -8.38 -14.48
N GLY A 65 2.15 -8.56 -13.36
CA GLY A 65 2.13 -9.85 -12.72
C GLY A 65 1.19 -9.91 -11.53
N THR A 66 1.33 -10.98 -10.79
CA THR A 66 0.52 -11.25 -9.60
C THR A 66 1.40 -11.57 -8.41
N ILE A 67 0.83 -11.38 -7.23
CA ILE A 67 1.39 -11.81 -5.96
C ILE A 67 0.26 -12.36 -5.09
N GLN A 68 0.52 -13.40 -4.31
CA GLN A 68 -0.48 -14.10 -3.52
C GLN A 68 -0.43 -13.67 -2.05
N LEU A 69 -1.57 -13.74 -1.41
CA LEU A 69 -1.65 -13.70 0.05
C LEU A 69 -1.24 -15.06 0.63
N LYS A 70 -0.45 -15.03 1.69
CA LYS A 70 -0.14 -16.21 2.51
C LYS A 70 -1.28 -16.54 3.45
N ASN A 71 -1.82 -15.51 4.09
CA ASN A 71 -3.02 -15.54 4.94
C ASN A 71 -3.57 -14.13 5.12
N GLY A 72 -4.73 -14.04 5.73
CA GLY A 72 -5.32 -12.76 6.15
C GLY A 72 -6.57 -13.00 6.96
N THR A 73 -6.77 -12.17 7.97
CA THR A 73 -8.00 -12.10 8.77
C THR A 73 -8.36 -10.63 8.97
N PHE A 74 -9.64 -10.36 9.02
CA PHE A 74 -10.14 -9.02 9.33
C PHE A 74 -11.48 -9.11 10.04
N LYS A 75 -11.81 -8.05 10.75
CA LYS A 75 -13.12 -7.88 11.37
C LYS A 75 -13.90 -6.79 10.69
N ALA A 76 -15.17 -7.07 10.41
CA ALA A 76 -16.06 -6.14 9.74
C ALA A 76 -17.43 -6.11 10.39
N ASN A 77 -18.06 -4.94 10.32
CA ASN A 77 -19.45 -4.72 10.72
C ASN A 77 -20.13 -3.91 9.61
N ASP A 78 -21.29 -4.39 9.12
CA ASP A 78 -22.08 -3.73 8.08
C ASP A 78 -21.24 -3.25 6.87
N SER A 79 -20.38 -4.12 6.31
CA SER A 79 -19.48 -3.80 5.20
C SER A 79 -18.39 -2.76 5.50
N ILE A 80 -18.16 -2.43 6.76
CA ILE A 80 -17.06 -1.58 7.20
C ILE A 80 -15.98 -2.47 7.82
N ILE A 81 -14.78 -2.46 7.25
CA ILE A 81 -13.63 -3.15 7.84
C ILE A 81 -13.13 -2.31 9.01
N GLU A 82 -13.20 -2.86 10.22
CA GLU A 82 -12.81 -2.17 11.44
C GLU A 82 -11.36 -2.46 11.84
N SER A 83 -10.85 -3.66 11.58
CA SER A 83 -9.46 -4.06 11.79
C SER A 83 -9.08 -5.21 10.89
N GLY A 84 -7.81 -5.50 10.70
CA GLY A 84 -7.36 -6.65 9.92
C GLY A 84 -5.87 -6.71 9.74
N THR A 85 -5.39 -7.92 9.49
CA THR A 85 -3.99 -8.19 9.18
C THR A 85 -3.93 -9.14 7.98
N PHE A 86 -3.09 -8.79 7.01
CA PHE A 86 -2.89 -9.55 5.79
C PHE A 86 -1.40 -9.81 5.62
N VAL A 87 -1.04 -11.06 5.33
CA VAL A 87 0.34 -11.46 5.05
C VAL A 87 0.46 -11.79 3.57
N ILE A 88 1.36 -11.12 2.90
CA ILE A 88 1.62 -11.23 1.47
C ILE A 88 2.86 -12.10 1.28
N SER A 89 2.78 -13.12 0.43
CA SER A 89 3.90 -14.01 0.12
C SER A 89 4.79 -13.38 -0.96
N MET A 90 5.89 -12.76 -0.58
CA MET A 90 6.83 -12.14 -1.53
C MET A 90 7.50 -13.18 -2.44
N THR A 91 7.59 -14.43 -2.00
CA THR A 91 8.10 -15.54 -2.83
C THR A 91 7.17 -15.92 -3.98
N SER A 92 5.89 -15.52 -3.92
CA SER A 92 4.87 -15.80 -4.94
C SER A 92 4.85 -14.81 -6.10
N ILE A 93 5.77 -13.83 -6.15
CA ILE A 93 5.87 -12.91 -7.29
C ILE A 93 5.91 -13.73 -8.59
N ASN A 94 4.94 -13.44 -9.47
CA ASN A 94 4.77 -14.12 -10.74
C ASN A 94 4.57 -13.09 -11.85
N VAL A 95 5.36 -13.17 -12.91
CA VAL A 95 5.26 -12.32 -14.11
C VAL A 95 4.24 -12.93 -15.07
N THR A 96 3.36 -12.11 -15.64
CA THR A 96 2.24 -12.58 -16.49
C THR A 96 2.30 -12.11 -17.94
N ASP A 97 3.19 -11.16 -18.26
CA ASP A 97 3.37 -10.58 -19.59
C ASP A 97 4.57 -11.16 -20.35
N LEU A 98 5.34 -12.07 -19.73
CA LEU A 98 6.48 -12.74 -20.34
C LEU A 98 6.34 -14.26 -20.22
N GLU A 99 7.08 -14.99 -21.05
CA GLU A 99 7.13 -16.45 -21.06
C GLU A 99 8.60 -16.94 -21.10
N GLY A 100 8.82 -18.23 -20.80
CA GLY A 100 10.12 -18.89 -20.91
C GLY A 100 11.21 -18.26 -20.06
N ASP A 101 12.41 -18.13 -20.64
CA ASP A 101 13.60 -17.63 -19.92
C ASP A 101 13.47 -16.17 -19.52
N ASP A 102 12.87 -15.32 -20.36
CA ASP A 102 12.66 -13.89 -20.04
C ASP A 102 11.80 -13.70 -18.79
N LYS A 103 10.76 -14.54 -18.63
CA LYS A 103 9.95 -14.57 -17.42
C LYS A 103 10.77 -14.99 -16.20
N ASN A 104 11.51 -16.09 -16.31
CA ASN A 104 12.31 -16.62 -15.22
C ASN A 104 13.39 -15.63 -14.77
N ASP A 105 14.03 -14.96 -15.72
CA ASP A 105 15.06 -13.96 -15.47
C ASP A 105 14.49 -12.76 -14.71
N LEU A 106 13.34 -12.22 -15.16
CA LEU A 106 12.69 -11.10 -14.49
C LEU A 106 12.21 -11.50 -13.09
N GLU A 107 11.55 -12.66 -12.94
CA GLU A 107 11.11 -13.14 -11.62
C GLU A 107 12.29 -13.34 -10.66
N SER A 108 13.38 -13.94 -11.12
CA SER A 108 14.56 -14.17 -10.31
C SER A 108 15.20 -12.86 -9.86
N HIS A 109 15.23 -11.85 -10.74
CA HIS A 109 15.75 -10.51 -10.41
C HIS A 109 14.84 -9.80 -9.40
N LEU A 110 13.50 -9.78 -9.63
CA LEU A 110 12.54 -9.21 -8.69
C LEU A 110 12.60 -9.87 -7.31
N LYS A 111 12.71 -11.20 -7.28
CA LYS A 111 12.83 -11.96 -6.03
C LYS A 111 14.18 -11.78 -5.33
N GLY A 112 15.20 -11.28 -6.03
CA GLY A 112 16.57 -11.18 -5.49
C GLY A 112 17.20 -12.55 -5.29
N THR A 113 16.99 -13.49 -6.23
CA THR A 113 17.59 -14.84 -6.19
C THR A 113 18.76 -14.99 -7.17
N VAL A 114 19.12 -13.92 -7.88
CA VAL A 114 20.30 -13.84 -8.74
C VAL A 114 21.50 -13.46 -7.88
N GLU A 115 22.57 -14.26 -7.94
CA GLU A 115 23.80 -14.04 -7.17
C GLU A 115 24.40 -12.65 -7.42
N GLY A 116 24.67 -11.91 -6.34
CA GLY A 116 25.20 -10.54 -6.36
C GLY A 116 24.17 -9.45 -6.68
N LYS A 117 22.87 -9.81 -6.81
CA LYS A 117 21.77 -8.87 -7.07
C LYS A 117 20.62 -8.99 -6.06
N GLU A 118 20.87 -9.64 -4.92
CA GLU A 118 19.86 -9.93 -3.90
C GLU A 118 19.19 -8.65 -3.37
N GLY A 119 19.96 -7.57 -3.29
CA GLY A 119 19.50 -6.27 -2.78
C GLY A 119 18.77 -5.38 -3.81
N ASP A 120 18.78 -5.73 -5.10
CA ASP A 120 18.24 -4.88 -6.17
C ASP A 120 16.75 -4.59 -5.98
N PHE A 121 15.96 -5.63 -5.64
CA PHE A 121 14.51 -5.51 -5.43
C PHE A 121 14.08 -6.05 -4.06
N PHE A 122 13.28 -7.13 -4.05
CA PHE A 122 12.56 -7.54 -2.83
C PHE A 122 13.35 -8.46 -1.90
N ASN A 123 14.43 -9.11 -2.37
CA ASN A 123 15.27 -10.01 -1.58
C ASN A 123 14.44 -11.01 -0.73
N VAL A 124 13.61 -11.81 -1.41
CA VAL A 124 12.63 -12.67 -0.75
C VAL A 124 13.23 -13.74 0.15
N ASN A 125 14.53 -14.05 -0.01
CA ASN A 125 15.23 -14.98 0.89
C ASN A 125 15.41 -14.38 2.29
N GLN A 126 15.59 -13.07 2.39
CA GLN A 126 15.69 -12.35 3.65
C GLN A 126 14.30 -11.84 4.10
N PHE A 127 13.47 -11.37 3.16
CA PHE A 127 12.16 -10.77 3.41
C PHE A 127 11.08 -11.55 2.66
N PRO A 128 10.74 -12.79 3.10
CA PRO A 128 9.79 -13.66 2.38
C PRO A 128 8.35 -13.17 2.43
N GLU A 129 8.05 -12.20 3.28
CA GLU A 129 6.71 -11.71 3.55
C GLU A 129 6.67 -10.18 3.60
N ALA A 130 5.54 -9.62 3.18
CA ALA A 130 5.13 -8.27 3.51
C ALA A 130 3.83 -8.36 4.31
N THR A 131 3.52 -7.36 5.14
CA THR A 131 2.30 -7.32 5.93
C THR A 131 1.54 -6.03 5.71
N PHE A 132 0.22 -6.12 5.72
CA PHE A 132 -0.65 -4.96 5.73
C PHE A 132 -1.59 -5.04 6.94
N GLU A 133 -1.53 -4.01 7.81
CA GLU A 133 -2.33 -3.92 9.03
C GLU A 133 -3.27 -2.71 8.93
N VAL A 134 -4.57 -2.96 9.02
CA VAL A 134 -5.59 -1.90 8.89
C VAL A 134 -5.45 -0.89 10.01
N THR A 135 -5.39 0.39 9.65
CA THR A 135 -5.36 1.53 10.57
C THR A 135 -6.66 2.32 10.56
N GLY A 136 -7.50 2.12 9.55
CA GLY A 136 -8.81 2.75 9.48
C GLY A 136 -9.48 2.67 8.12
N VAL A 137 -10.69 3.19 8.08
CA VAL A 137 -11.49 3.36 6.86
C VAL A 137 -12.09 4.77 6.87
N ASN A 138 -11.95 5.47 5.75
CA ASN A 138 -12.50 6.82 5.56
C ASN A 138 -13.45 6.87 4.36
N GLN A 139 -14.29 7.91 4.34
CA GLN A 139 -15.09 8.26 3.16
C GLN A 139 -14.55 9.54 2.54
N VAL A 140 -14.08 9.47 1.29
CA VAL A 140 -13.59 10.64 0.55
C VAL A 140 -14.40 10.78 -0.74
N ASN A 141 -15.13 11.86 -0.89
CA ASN A 141 -15.97 12.13 -2.06
C ASN A 141 -16.96 10.98 -2.41
N GLY A 142 -17.45 10.27 -1.40
CA GLY A 142 -18.35 9.11 -1.58
C GLY A 142 -17.66 7.80 -1.92
N GLN A 143 -16.34 7.76 -1.94
CA GLN A 143 -15.54 6.57 -2.13
C GLN A 143 -14.98 6.08 -0.79
N THR A 144 -15.05 4.78 -0.53
CA THR A 144 -14.47 4.16 0.66
C THR A 144 -12.96 4.02 0.47
N MET A 145 -12.20 4.60 1.39
CA MET A 145 -10.74 4.53 1.41
C MET A 145 -10.30 3.64 2.56
N LEU A 146 -9.58 2.56 2.26
CA LEU A 146 -8.96 1.69 3.26
C LEU A 146 -7.57 2.22 3.57
N GLN A 147 -7.27 2.40 4.85
CA GLN A 147 -5.96 2.83 5.35
C GLN A 147 -5.28 1.68 6.08
N GLY A 148 -3.98 1.55 5.92
CA GLY A 148 -3.21 0.56 6.65
C GLY A 148 -1.71 0.75 6.56
N ASN A 149 -1.03 0.16 7.52
CA ASN A 149 0.43 0.09 7.56
C ASN A 149 0.89 -1.05 6.67
N LEU A 150 1.56 -0.73 5.57
CA LEU A 150 2.27 -1.70 4.74
C LEU A 150 3.71 -1.81 5.22
N THR A 151 4.10 -2.99 5.67
CA THR A 151 5.48 -3.30 6.03
C THR A 151 6.10 -4.18 4.95
N MET A 152 7.22 -3.75 4.39
CA MET A 152 7.97 -4.44 3.36
C MET A 152 9.46 -4.16 3.56
N LYS A 153 10.33 -5.19 3.49
CA LYS A 153 11.77 -5.06 3.75
C LYS A 153 12.09 -4.29 5.06
N GLU A 154 11.35 -4.58 6.14
CA GLU A 154 11.48 -3.95 7.48
C GLU A 154 11.07 -2.47 7.56
N GLU A 155 10.69 -1.84 6.45
CA GLU A 155 10.15 -0.48 6.44
C GLU A 155 8.62 -0.52 6.52
N THR A 156 8.05 0.35 7.35
CA THR A 156 6.60 0.45 7.53
C THR A 156 6.12 1.84 7.16
N LYS A 157 5.17 1.90 6.23
CA LYS A 157 4.51 3.14 5.80
C LYS A 157 3.01 2.96 5.81
N ASN A 158 2.28 4.00 6.18
CA ASN A 158 0.84 4.03 6.07
C ASN A 158 0.44 4.43 4.65
N ILE A 159 -0.39 3.60 4.01
CA ILE A 159 -0.95 3.87 2.69
C ILE A 159 -2.47 3.95 2.77
N GLU A 160 -3.07 4.64 1.80
CA GLU A 160 -4.51 4.75 1.64
C GLU A 160 -4.88 4.44 0.19
N PHE A 161 -5.92 3.64 -0.02
CA PHE A 161 -6.39 3.32 -1.36
C PHE A 161 -7.89 3.06 -1.40
N PRO A 162 -8.52 3.31 -2.57
CA PRO A 162 -9.96 3.16 -2.73
C PRO A 162 -10.36 1.69 -2.80
N VAL A 163 -11.44 1.34 -2.09
CA VAL A 163 -11.99 -0.02 -2.09
C VAL A 163 -13.50 -0.03 -2.29
N THR A 164 -13.97 -1.11 -2.89
CA THR A 164 -15.37 -1.51 -2.91
C THR A 164 -15.52 -2.78 -2.09
N ILE A 165 -16.46 -2.81 -1.16
CA ILE A 165 -16.72 -3.94 -0.28
C ILE A 165 -18.13 -4.45 -0.58
N ASN A 166 -18.23 -5.69 -1.03
CA ASN A 166 -19.49 -6.38 -1.26
C ASN A 166 -19.64 -7.49 -0.21
N GLN A 167 -20.61 -7.33 0.67
CA GLN A 167 -20.89 -8.30 1.71
C GLN A 167 -22.12 -9.14 1.33
N SER A 168 -22.01 -10.45 1.53
CA SER A 168 -23.10 -11.40 1.56
C SER A 168 -23.29 -11.96 2.97
N GLU A 169 -24.19 -12.93 3.15
CA GLU A 169 -24.46 -13.52 4.48
C GLU A 169 -23.21 -14.09 5.15
N ASP A 170 -22.38 -14.81 4.37
CA ASP A 170 -21.22 -15.55 4.91
C ASP A 170 -19.87 -15.14 4.26
N ALA A 171 -19.85 -14.15 3.40
CA ALA A 171 -18.64 -13.78 2.66
C ALA A 171 -18.54 -12.28 2.41
N ILE A 172 -17.30 -11.82 2.30
CA ILE A 172 -16.95 -10.47 1.85
C ILE A 172 -16.03 -10.57 0.63
N GLU A 173 -16.34 -9.80 -0.40
CA GLU A 173 -15.44 -9.51 -1.52
C GLU A 173 -14.98 -8.06 -1.41
N LEU A 174 -13.67 -7.86 -1.39
CA LEU A 174 -13.02 -6.55 -1.39
C LEU A 174 -12.24 -6.41 -2.69
N THR A 175 -12.56 -5.39 -3.46
CA THR A 175 -11.82 -5.01 -4.66
C THR A 175 -11.30 -3.59 -4.53
N SER A 176 -10.13 -3.28 -5.12
CA SER A 176 -9.65 -1.91 -5.21
C SER A 176 -9.75 -1.38 -6.64
N GLU A 177 -9.88 -0.07 -6.79
CA GLU A 177 -9.41 0.61 -7.99
C GLU A 177 -7.87 0.51 -8.05
N PRO A 178 -7.25 0.67 -9.24
CA PRO A 178 -5.79 0.76 -9.31
C PRO A 178 -5.27 1.92 -8.47
N PHE A 179 -4.29 1.64 -7.62
CA PHE A 179 -3.62 2.64 -6.79
C PHE A 179 -2.10 2.50 -6.89
N THR A 180 -1.38 3.53 -6.51
CA THR A 180 0.07 3.62 -6.69
C THR A 180 0.77 3.67 -5.34
N ILE A 181 1.89 2.96 -5.23
CA ILE A 181 2.86 3.10 -4.15
C ILE A 181 4.22 3.47 -4.75
N ASP A 182 5.00 4.30 -4.05
CA ASP A 182 6.40 4.56 -4.38
C ASP A 182 7.27 3.50 -3.71
N ARG A 183 7.84 2.59 -4.49
CA ARG A 183 8.65 1.46 -4.01
C ARG A 183 9.90 1.89 -3.24
N THR A 184 10.42 3.09 -3.50
CA THR A 184 11.63 3.59 -2.84
C THR A 184 11.41 3.86 -1.35
N GLU A 185 10.17 4.08 -0.93
CA GLU A 185 9.78 4.22 0.47
C GLU A 185 10.01 2.95 1.30
N TRP A 186 10.19 1.79 0.63
CA TRP A 186 10.54 0.49 1.24
C TRP A 186 11.92 0.00 0.79
N ASN A 187 12.85 0.89 0.49
CA ASN A 187 14.22 0.55 0.09
C ASN A 187 14.34 -0.38 -1.13
N VAL A 188 13.35 -0.33 -2.05
CA VAL A 188 13.41 -0.99 -3.36
C VAL A 188 13.90 0.01 -4.39
N ASN A 189 15.23 0.22 -4.45
CA ASN A 189 15.85 1.38 -5.08
C ASN A 189 16.44 1.11 -6.47
N TYR A 190 16.56 -0.14 -6.90
CA TYR A 190 17.22 -0.48 -8.16
C TYR A 190 16.63 0.28 -9.36
N GLY A 191 17.50 0.94 -10.12
CA GLY A 191 17.12 1.70 -11.29
C GLY A 191 16.24 2.93 -11.03
N SER A 192 16.08 3.38 -9.78
CA SER A 192 15.32 4.59 -9.45
C SER A 192 16.09 5.85 -9.83
N LYS A 193 15.46 6.73 -10.61
CA LYS A 193 16.02 8.05 -10.94
C LYS A 193 15.95 9.05 -9.78
N SER A 194 15.13 8.76 -8.77
CA SER A 194 15.03 9.58 -7.53
C SER A 194 16.19 9.29 -6.58
N VAL A 195 16.84 8.12 -6.74
CA VAL A 195 17.95 7.67 -5.89
C VAL A 195 19.29 7.74 -6.62
N PHE A 196 19.33 7.49 -7.94
CA PHE A 196 20.55 7.40 -8.74
C PHE A 196 20.52 8.36 -9.92
N ASP A 197 21.63 9.08 -10.12
CA ASP A 197 21.84 9.93 -11.29
C ASP A 197 22.34 9.15 -12.50
N GLY A 198 22.16 9.72 -13.69
CA GLY A 198 22.83 9.25 -14.92
C GLY A 198 22.25 8.00 -15.56
N LEU A 199 21.06 7.56 -15.17
CA LEU A 199 20.43 6.35 -15.70
C LEU A 199 19.94 6.49 -17.16
N GLY A 200 19.76 7.71 -17.67
CA GLY A 200 19.18 7.96 -18.99
C GLY A 200 17.82 7.27 -19.12
N ASP A 201 17.58 6.61 -20.25
CA ASP A 201 16.31 5.87 -20.51
C ASP A 201 16.27 4.47 -19.86
N LYS A 202 17.26 4.13 -19.02
CA LYS A 202 17.31 2.83 -18.32
C LYS A 202 16.66 2.84 -16.95
N PHE A 203 16.13 3.98 -16.53
CA PHE A 203 15.47 4.05 -15.23
C PHE A 203 14.20 3.20 -15.19
N ILE A 204 13.83 2.78 -13.99
CA ILE A 204 12.56 2.13 -13.66
C ILE A 204 11.76 3.12 -12.83
N ASN A 205 10.49 3.33 -13.17
CA ASN A 205 9.63 4.22 -12.39
C ASN A 205 9.60 3.78 -10.92
N ASP A 206 9.54 4.75 -10.04
CA ASP A 206 9.44 4.49 -8.61
C ASP A 206 8.04 3.98 -8.25
N ASP A 207 7.05 4.37 -9.04
CA ASP A 207 5.66 3.97 -8.90
C ASP A 207 5.43 2.50 -9.30
N ILE A 208 4.81 1.74 -8.39
CA ILE A 208 4.17 0.44 -8.66
C ILE A 208 2.66 0.65 -8.56
N ILE A 209 1.93 0.22 -9.59
CA ILE A 209 0.46 0.24 -9.59
C ILE A 209 -0.02 -1.12 -9.10
N LEU A 210 -0.92 -1.11 -8.13
CA LEU A 210 -1.51 -2.30 -7.51
C LEU A 210 -3.02 -2.32 -7.73
N THR A 211 -3.58 -3.52 -7.87
CA THR A 211 -5.03 -3.77 -7.85
C THR A 211 -5.29 -5.00 -6.98
N LEU A 212 -6.30 -4.93 -6.13
CA LEU A 212 -6.65 -6.01 -5.19
C LEU A 212 -7.98 -6.64 -5.58
N ASN A 213 -8.03 -7.98 -5.52
CA ASN A 213 -9.27 -8.74 -5.52
C ASN A 213 -9.17 -9.78 -4.41
N LEU A 214 -9.85 -9.54 -3.30
CA LEU A 214 -9.82 -10.37 -2.11
C LEU A 214 -11.20 -10.95 -1.84
N LYS A 215 -11.25 -12.25 -1.54
CA LYS A 215 -12.45 -12.97 -1.11
C LYS A 215 -12.20 -13.53 0.27
N ALA A 216 -13.16 -13.35 1.16
CA ALA A 216 -13.07 -13.85 2.52
C ALA A 216 -14.39 -14.48 2.93
N LYS A 217 -14.31 -15.47 3.82
CA LYS A 217 -15.45 -16.15 4.41
C LYS A 217 -15.48 -15.90 5.91
N LYS A 218 -16.67 -15.89 6.46
CA LYS A 218 -16.88 -15.79 7.90
C LYS A 218 -16.13 -16.93 8.58
N ALA A 219 -15.34 -16.60 9.61
CA ALA A 219 -14.51 -17.54 10.36
C ALA A 219 -15.33 -18.37 11.36
#